data_81c8771f634bb9cf379a79d2122d24cd
#
_entry.id   81c8771f634bb9cf379a79d2122d24cd
#
_cell.length_a   1.000
_cell.length_b   1.000
_cell.length_c   1.000
_cell.angle_alpha   90.00
_cell.angle_beta   90.00
_cell.angle_gamma   90.00
#
_symmetry.space_group_name_H-M   'P 1'
#
loop_
_entity.id
_entity.type
_entity.pdbx_description
1 polymer ?
#
loop_
_entity_poly.entity_id
_entity_poly.type
_entity_poly.pdbx_seq_one_letter_code
_entity_poly.pdbx_strand_id
1 'polypeptide(L)'
;MAVSSFDLFKIGIGPSSSHTVGPMRAAARFVERWLVENNDLERTARLRAEVFGSLALTGRGHGTDKAVLMGLEGHWPNLIDPDVIPGALERIRSEKRIRLFGRHEIGFDEKHDLIMNKRQKLPFHTNGMRFTAFDAKGEVIATRDYYSVGGGFVVNQDEAAEDRIVADETPLPHPFHSGDQLLAQCAESGLSIAELMFANEQAWRTPDEINAGLDEIWIAMQACVARGIRASGTLPGGLHVARRAPSLHAELTSKPEAAMRDPLTTLDWVNLYALAVNEENAAGGRVVTAPTNGAAGIIPSVLHYYDRFCPGANVEGIRTFLLTAAAVGILYKENASISGAEVGCQGEVGVACSMAAAGLTAALGGSPGQVENAAEIGMEHNLGLTCDPIGGLVQIPCIERNAMGSVKAINASRMAMRGDGKHKVSLDKVIKTMRDTGRDMQDKYKETSRGGLAVNVIEC
;
A
#
# COMPACT_ATOMS: atom_id res chain seq x y z
N MET A 1 -13.58 -1.47 -15.46
CA MET A 1 -12.15 -1.90 -15.45
C MET A 1 -12.06 -3.11 -14.55
N ALA A 2 -11.60 -4.26 -15.06
CA ALA A 2 -11.42 -5.43 -14.20
C ALA A 2 -10.20 -5.22 -13.31
N VAL A 3 -10.36 -5.41 -12.00
CA VAL A 3 -9.31 -5.27 -10.99
C VAL A 3 -9.24 -6.56 -10.19
N SER A 4 -8.08 -7.17 -10.13
CA SER A 4 -7.84 -8.39 -9.36
C SER A 4 -7.59 -8.07 -7.89
N SER A 5 -7.93 -9.00 -6.99
CA SER A 5 -7.58 -8.97 -5.57
C SER A 5 -6.06 -8.81 -5.39
N PHE A 6 -5.26 -9.42 -6.25
CA PHE A 6 -3.81 -9.34 -6.26
C PHE A 6 -3.26 -7.99 -6.72
N ASP A 7 -4.12 -7.11 -7.26
CA ASP A 7 -3.77 -5.73 -7.53
C ASP A 7 -3.86 -4.83 -6.30
N LEU A 8 -4.67 -5.20 -5.32
CA LEU A 8 -4.83 -4.48 -4.06
C LEU A 8 -3.89 -5.00 -2.98
N PHE A 9 -3.56 -6.29 -3.01
CA PHE A 9 -2.64 -6.93 -2.09
C PHE A 9 -1.34 -7.27 -2.81
N LYS A 10 -0.36 -6.37 -2.72
CA LYS A 10 0.95 -6.55 -3.38
C LYS A 10 2.05 -6.67 -2.34
N ILE A 11 2.80 -7.77 -2.39
CA ILE A 11 4.04 -7.88 -1.63
C ILE A 11 5.03 -6.86 -2.18
N GLY A 12 5.66 -6.09 -1.30
CA GLY A 12 6.60 -5.05 -1.67
C GLY A 12 7.45 -4.62 -0.49
N ILE A 13 8.04 -3.43 -0.59
CA ILE A 13 8.84 -2.83 0.47
C ILE A 13 8.29 -1.47 0.89
N GLY A 14 8.52 -1.10 2.14
CA GLY A 14 8.21 0.23 2.66
C GLY A 14 9.16 1.34 2.15
N PRO A 15 8.85 2.58 2.52
CA PRO A 15 7.70 2.98 3.35
C PRO A 15 6.43 3.36 2.58
N SER A 16 6.47 3.56 1.25
CA SER A 16 5.34 4.10 0.50
C SER A 16 5.08 3.36 -0.80
N SER A 17 3.82 3.04 -1.08
CA SER A 17 3.42 2.42 -2.36
C SER A 17 3.64 3.36 -3.55
N SER A 18 3.32 4.66 -3.40
CA SER A 18 3.46 5.66 -4.47
C SER A 18 4.89 6.20 -4.60
N HIS A 19 5.63 6.34 -3.48
CA HIS A 19 6.95 6.98 -3.44
C HIS A 19 8.13 6.00 -3.36
N THR A 20 7.89 4.71 -3.09
CA THR A 20 8.92 3.66 -3.04
C THR A 20 8.65 2.56 -4.06
N VAL A 21 7.52 1.83 -3.91
CA VAL A 21 7.20 0.69 -4.78
C VAL A 21 7.04 1.13 -6.23
N GLY A 22 6.30 2.21 -6.48
CA GLY A 22 6.10 2.76 -7.82
C GLY A 22 7.41 3.18 -8.49
N PRO A 23 8.23 4.04 -7.88
CA PRO A 23 9.53 4.44 -8.43
C PRO A 23 10.51 3.29 -8.68
N MET A 24 10.60 2.30 -7.79
CA MET A 24 11.43 1.12 -8.02
C MET A 24 10.95 0.35 -9.25
N ARG A 25 9.64 0.11 -9.36
CA ARG A 25 9.05 -0.58 -10.51
C ARG A 25 9.24 0.18 -11.81
N ALA A 26 9.09 1.52 -11.81
CA ALA A 26 9.29 2.36 -12.98
C ALA A 26 10.74 2.29 -13.47
N ALA A 27 11.70 2.40 -12.55
CA ALA A 27 13.13 2.32 -12.86
C ALA A 27 13.52 0.93 -13.41
N ALA A 28 13.04 -0.15 -12.77
CA ALA A 28 13.28 -1.50 -13.24
C ALA A 28 12.68 -1.73 -14.65
N ARG A 29 11.42 -1.33 -14.88
CA ARG A 29 10.77 -1.39 -16.19
C ARG A 29 11.52 -0.61 -17.27
N PHE A 30 12.04 0.58 -16.93
CA PHE A 30 12.81 1.36 -17.89
C PHE A 30 14.05 0.61 -18.34
N VAL A 31 14.85 0.09 -17.41
CA VAL A 31 16.07 -0.64 -17.78
C VAL A 31 15.77 -1.92 -18.52
N GLU A 32 14.81 -2.71 -18.04
CA GLU A 32 14.43 -3.97 -18.68
C GLU A 32 13.90 -3.75 -20.10
N ARG A 33 12.83 -2.95 -20.24
CA ARG A 33 12.09 -2.82 -21.50
C ARG A 33 12.81 -1.98 -22.55
N TRP A 34 13.52 -0.93 -22.13
CA TRP A 34 14.12 0.02 -23.07
C TRP A 34 15.60 -0.18 -23.29
N LEU A 35 16.31 -0.84 -22.39
CA LEU A 35 17.75 -1.08 -22.55
C LEU A 35 18.06 -2.56 -22.79
N VAL A 36 17.49 -3.48 -22.01
CA VAL A 36 17.77 -4.91 -22.14
C VAL A 36 17.08 -5.50 -23.37
N GLU A 37 15.76 -5.34 -23.50
CA GLU A 37 14.98 -5.91 -24.60
C GLU A 37 15.37 -5.32 -25.98
N ASN A 38 15.84 -4.06 -26.02
CA ASN A 38 16.32 -3.43 -27.24
C ASN A 38 17.82 -3.64 -27.52
N ASN A 39 18.53 -4.41 -26.69
CA ASN A 39 19.99 -4.61 -26.78
C ASN A 39 20.83 -3.32 -26.68
N ASP A 40 20.33 -2.32 -25.97
CA ASP A 40 20.99 -1.03 -25.77
C ASP A 40 21.68 -0.91 -24.40
N LEU A 41 21.60 -1.93 -23.56
CA LEU A 41 22.17 -1.91 -22.21
C LEU A 41 23.68 -1.62 -22.22
N GLU A 42 24.46 -2.33 -23.02
CA GLU A 42 25.93 -2.17 -23.10
C GLU A 42 26.36 -0.90 -23.83
N ARG A 43 25.47 -0.31 -24.64
CA ARG A 43 25.71 0.98 -25.31
C ARG A 43 25.51 2.16 -24.36
N THR A 44 24.80 1.94 -23.24
CA THR A 44 24.48 3.00 -22.28
C THR A 44 25.73 3.39 -21.49
N ALA A 45 26.22 4.60 -21.70
CA ALA A 45 27.38 5.14 -20.99
C ALA A 45 26.99 6.05 -19.81
N ARG A 46 25.78 6.63 -19.85
CA ARG A 46 25.24 7.47 -18.80
C ARG A 46 23.73 7.29 -18.69
N LEU A 47 23.18 7.39 -17.46
CA LEU A 47 21.76 7.41 -17.19
C LEU A 47 21.42 8.60 -16.28
N ARG A 48 20.33 9.32 -16.61
CA ARG A 48 19.76 10.36 -15.76
C ARG A 48 18.36 9.94 -15.32
N ALA A 49 18.10 10.01 -14.02
CA ALA A 49 16.79 9.84 -13.41
C ALA A 49 16.31 11.19 -12.87
N GLU A 50 15.11 11.60 -13.20
CA GLU A 50 14.49 12.83 -12.73
C GLU A 50 13.16 12.51 -12.09
N VAL A 51 12.90 13.02 -10.90
CA VAL A 51 11.62 12.89 -10.20
C VAL A 51 10.98 14.26 -10.01
N PHE A 52 9.65 14.32 -10.10
CA PHE A 52 8.90 15.57 -10.21
C PHE A 52 7.78 15.62 -9.16
N GLY A 53 7.29 16.83 -8.89
CA GLY A 53 6.11 17.08 -8.05
C GLY A 53 6.22 16.49 -6.65
N SER A 54 5.25 15.69 -6.21
CA SER A 54 5.23 15.11 -4.87
C SER A 54 6.41 14.17 -4.63
N LEU A 55 6.81 13.37 -5.62
CA LEU A 55 8.00 12.51 -5.52
C LEU A 55 9.27 13.28 -5.22
N ALA A 56 9.41 14.51 -5.75
CA ALA A 56 10.57 15.36 -5.49
C ALA A 56 10.48 16.08 -4.14
N LEU A 57 9.26 16.42 -3.69
CA LEU A 57 9.03 17.17 -2.45
C LEU A 57 9.24 16.33 -1.20
N THR A 58 8.67 15.13 -1.16
CA THR A 58 8.68 14.24 0.00
C THR A 58 9.51 12.97 -0.23
N GLY A 59 10.03 12.77 -1.44
CA GLY A 59 10.63 11.51 -1.88
C GLY A 59 11.80 11.00 -1.04
N ARG A 60 12.67 11.89 -0.53
CA ARG A 60 13.77 11.44 0.35
C ARG A 60 13.26 10.84 1.64
N GLY A 61 12.23 11.43 2.25
CA GLY A 61 11.58 10.88 3.45
C GLY A 61 10.91 9.53 3.20
N HIS A 62 10.42 9.33 1.98
CA HIS A 62 9.78 8.09 1.54
C HIS A 62 10.73 7.12 0.82
N GLY A 63 12.02 7.39 0.77
CA GLY A 63 13.02 6.52 0.14
C GLY A 63 12.92 6.41 -1.39
N THR A 64 12.37 7.42 -2.09
CA THR A 64 12.28 7.43 -3.55
C THR A 64 13.65 7.34 -4.23
N ASP A 65 14.65 8.01 -3.68
CA ASP A 65 16.05 7.93 -4.13
C ASP A 65 16.56 6.49 -4.09
N LYS A 66 16.40 5.82 -2.95
CA LYS A 66 16.78 4.42 -2.76
C LYS A 66 16.06 3.49 -3.72
N ALA A 67 14.75 3.69 -3.86
CA ALA A 67 13.89 2.88 -4.73
C ALA A 67 14.29 2.98 -6.20
N VAL A 68 14.57 4.20 -6.70
CA VAL A 68 15.05 4.42 -8.07
C VAL A 68 16.38 3.71 -8.29
N LEU A 69 17.35 3.86 -7.38
CA LEU A 69 18.65 3.21 -7.51
C LEU A 69 18.54 1.69 -7.55
N MET A 70 17.74 1.10 -6.66
CA MET A 70 17.52 -0.35 -6.66
C MET A 70 16.80 -0.82 -7.92
N GLY A 71 15.80 -0.07 -8.41
CA GLY A 71 15.12 -0.39 -9.65
C GLY A 71 16.05 -0.33 -10.87
N LEU A 72 16.93 0.68 -10.95
CA LEU A 72 17.95 0.75 -12.02
C LEU A 72 18.92 -0.44 -11.99
N GLU A 73 19.22 -0.99 -10.81
CA GLU A 73 20.01 -2.22 -10.67
C GLU A 73 19.21 -3.49 -10.99
N GLY A 74 17.93 -3.38 -11.40
CA GLY A 74 17.09 -4.50 -11.83
C GLY A 74 16.33 -5.19 -10.69
N HIS A 75 16.30 -4.57 -9.50
CA HIS A 75 15.53 -5.11 -8.39
C HIS A 75 14.05 -4.76 -8.51
N TRP A 76 13.20 -5.74 -8.24
CA TRP A 76 11.75 -5.58 -8.18
C TRP A 76 11.27 -5.52 -6.72
N PRO A 77 10.26 -4.66 -6.40
CA PRO A 77 9.85 -4.45 -5.01
C PRO A 77 9.30 -5.69 -4.31
N ASN A 78 8.73 -6.64 -5.06
CA ASN A 78 8.22 -7.92 -4.52
C ASN A 78 9.29 -8.99 -4.35
N LEU A 79 10.45 -8.84 -5.00
CA LEU A 79 11.52 -9.85 -5.00
C LEU A 79 12.74 -9.44 -4.16
N ILE A 80 13.00 -8.13 -4.04
CA ILE A 80 14.18 -7.63 -3.33
C ILE A 80 14.16 -8.04 -1.86
N ASP A 81 15.31 -8.50 -1.35
CA ASP A 81 15.54 -8.59 0.08
C ASP A 81 15.89 -7.20 0.62
N PRO A 82 15.08 -6.63 1.56
CA PRO A 82 15.36 -5.32 2.12
C PRO A 82 16.74 -5.20 2.80
N ASP A 83 17.30 -6.30 3.27
CA ASP A 83 18.58 -6.30 3.98
C ASP A 83 19.79 -6.07 3.06
N VAL A 84 19.64 -6.26 1.73
CA VAL A 84 20.72 -5.94 0.77
C VAL A 84 20.77 -4.45 0.41
N ILE A 85 19.67 -3.70 0.63
CA ILE A 85 19.56 -2.29 0.21
C ILE A 85 20.65 -1.40 0.81
N PRO A 86 20.91 -1.41 2.14
CA PRO A 86 21.91 -0.53 2.74
C PRO A 86 23.30 -0.70 2.13
N GLY A 87 23.76 -1.95 1.94
CA GLY A 87 25.05 -2.25 1.35
C GLY A 87 25.16 -1.83 -0.13
N ALA A 88 24.10 -2.05 -0.90
CA ALA A 88 24.05 -1.62 -2.30
C ALA A 88 24.12 -0.07 -2.43
N LEU A 89 23.40 0.65 -1.58
CA LEU A 89 23.42 2.11 -1.56
C LEU A 89 24.79 2.66 -1.15
N GLU A 90 25.42 2.07 -0.13
CA GLU A 90 26.76 2.44 0.30
C GLU A 90 27.77 2.26 -0.84
N ARG A 91 27.73 1.14 -1.53
CA ARG A 91 28.56 0.87 -2.72
C ARG A 91 28.34 1.90 -3.81
N ILE A 92 27.10 2.13 -4.24
CA ILE A 92 26.78 3.11 -5.30
C ILE A 92 27.30 4.49 -4.95
N ARG A 93 27.12 4.94 -3.71
CA ARG A 93 27.51 6.29 -3.24
C ARG A 93 29.02 6.46 -3.09
N SER A 94 29.72 5.44 -2.59
CA SER A 94 31.18 5.48 -2.41
C SER A 94 31.95 5.34 -3.72
N GLU A 95 31.53 4.41 -4.59
CA GLU A 95 32.18 4.13 -5.85
C GLU A 95 31.74 5.09 -6.97
N LYS A 96 30.61 5.80 -6.80
CA LYS A 96 29.95 6.62 -7.83
C LYS A 96 29.70 5.83 -9.11
N ARG A 97 29.25 4.61 -8.97
CA ARG A 97 28.95 3.67 -10.04
C ARG A 97 27.65 2.91 -9.75
N ILE A 98 26.90 2.58 -10.80
CA ILE A 98 25.68 1.80 -10.73
C ILE A 98 25.75 0.64 -11.73
N ARG A 99 25.19 -0.50 -11.37
CA ARG A 99 25.13 -1.70 -12.24
C ARG A 99 23.75 -1.85 -12.83
N LEU A 100 23.53 -1.30 -14.01
CA LEU A 100 22.25 -1.38 -14.70
C LEU A 100 21.83 -2.83 -14.90
N PHE A 101 20.64 -3.17 -14.41
CA PHE A 101 20.08 -4.54 -14.39
C PHE A 101 21.02 -5.60 -13.78
N GLY A 102 21.91 -5.19 -12.87
CA GLY A 102 22.92 -6.04 -12.25
C GLY A 102 24.05 -6.52 -13.21
N ARG A 103 24.10 -6.03 -14.45
CA ARG A 103 24.97 -6.54 -15.53
C ARG A 103 25.97 -5.52 -16.07
N HIS A 104 25.53 -4.30 -16.36
CA HIS A 104 26.34 -3.28 -17.01
C HIS A 104 26.67 -2.13 -16.06
N GLU A 105 27.94 -1.94 -15.76
CA GLU A 105 28.40 -0.92 -14.82
C GLU A 105 28.72 0.39 -15.53
N ILE A 106 28.08 1.49 -15.08
CA ILE A 106 28.30 2.84 -15.58
C ILE A 106 28.67 3.81 -14.44
N GLY A 107 29.28 4.96 -14.79
CA GLY A 107 29.43 6.05 -13.83
C GLY A 107 28.08 6.63 -13.43
N PHE A 108 27.85 6.86 -12.13
CA PHE A 108 26.63 7.42 -11.60
C PHE A 108 26.89 8.21 -10.31
N ASP A 109 26.76 9.53 -10.38
CA ASP A 109 26.83 10.39 -9.20
C ASP A 109 25.38 10.80 -8.82
N GLU A 110 24.86 10.27 -7.71
CA GLU A 110 23.49 10.53 -7.24
C GLU A 110 23.15 12.02 -7.21
N LYS A 111 24.14 12.89 -6.93
CA LYS A 111 23.94 14.34 -6.88
C LYS A 111 23.65 14.96 -8.26
N HIS A 112 24.18 14.38 -9.33
CA HIS A 112 24.10 14.93 -10.69
C HIS A 112 23.22 14.11 -11.62
N ASP A 113 23.00 12.83 -11.30
CA ASP A 113 22.29 11.90 -12.16
C ASP A 113 20.90 11.48 -11.60
N LEU A 114 20.61 11.76 -10.30
CA LEU A 114 19.27 11.64 -9.71
C LEU A 114 18.75 13.02 -9.29
N ILE A 115 17.94 13.65 -10.13
CA ILE A 115 17.50 15.04 -9.97
C ILE A 115 16.11 15.12 -9.33
N MET A 116 16.01 15.87 -8.23
CA MET A 116 14.76 16.14 -7.53
C MET A 116 14.16 17.48 -7.99
N ASN A 117 13.26 17.46 -8.98
CA ASN A 117 12.60 18.63 -9.58
C ASN A 117 11.42 19.13 -8.74
N LYS A 118 11.69 19.77 -7.60
CA LYS A 118 10.67 20.21 -6.62
C LYS A 118 9.70 21.29 -7.12
N ARG A 119 10.06 22.02 -8.19
CA ARG A 119 9.28 23.15 -8.73
C ARG A 119 8.54 22.80 -10.03
N GLN A 120 8.76 21.62 -10.56
CA GLN A 120 8.18 21.18 -11.83
C GLN A 120 7.27 19.97 -11.61
N LYS A 121 6.26 19.85 -12.45
CA LYS A 121 5.37 18.69 -12.52
C LYS A 121 5.32 18.21 -13.97
N LEU A 122 5.23 16.92 -14.18
CA LEU A 122 4.87 16.35 -15.48
C LEU A 122 3.35 16.44 -15.70
N PRO A 123 2.88 16.48 -16.95
CA PRO A 123 1.49 16.85 -17.25
C PRO A 123 0.43 15.93 -16.66
N PHE A 124 0.67 14.62 -16.66
CA PHE A 124 -0.38 13.63 -16.35
C PHE A 124 -0.64 13.47 -14.84
N HIS A 125 0.42 13.37 -14.01
CA HIS A 125 0.25 13.11 -12.57
C HIS A 125 1.36 13.78 -11.76
N THR A 126 1.07 14.16 -10.51
CA THR A 126 2.05 14.80 -9.62
C THR A 126 3.25 13.91 -9.27
N ASN A 127 3.09 12.57 -9.31
CA ASN A 127 4.15 11.61 -9.03
C ASN A 127 4.84 11.18 -10.34
N GLY A 128 5.43 12.14 -11.05
CA GLY A 128 6.11 11.90 -12.31
C GLY A 128 7.59 11.56 -12.16
N MET A 129 8.10 10.75 -13.08
CA MET A 129 9.51 10.38 -13.20
C MET A 129 9.90 10.37 -14.67
N ARG A 130 11.14 10.76 -14.97
CA ARG A 130 11.74 10.66 -16.29
C ARG A 130 13.08 9.94 -16.20
N PHE A 131 13.27 8.95 -17.04
CA PHE A 131 14.55 8.28 -17.21
C PHE A 131 15.09 8.53 -18.61
N THR A 132 16.38 8.91 -18.71
CA THR A 132 17.06 9.16 -19.96
C THR A 132 18.40 8.43 -19.98
N ALA A 133 18.59 7.57 -20.96
CA ALA A 133 19.85 6.86 -21.20
C ALA A 133 20.61 7.52 -22.37
N PHE A 134 21.93 7.64 -22.24
CA PHE A 134 22.82 8.24 -23.21
C PHE A 134 23.94 7.28 -23.58
N ASP A 135 24.41 7.36 -24.82
CA ASP A 135 25.59 6.66 -25.28
C ASP A 135 26.91 7.37 -24.89
N ALA A 136 28.04 6.81 -25.29
CA ALA A 136 29.37 7.37 -25.01
C ALA A 136 29.64 8.74 -25.71
N LYS A 137 28.83 9.11 -26.70
CA LYS A 137 28.92 10.42 -27.39
C LYS A 137 27.98 11.44 -26.75
N GLY A 138 27.14 11.02 -25.79
CA GLY A 138 26.11 11.85 -25.17
C GLY A 138 24.82 11.94 -25.97
N GLU A 139 24.65 11.10 -26.99
CA GLU A 139 23.40 10.99 -27.73
C GLU A 139 22.37 10.22 -26.95
N VAL A 140 21.09 10.62 -27.04
CA VAL A 140 19.99 9.99 -26.33
C VAL A 140 19.66 8.63 -26.96
N ILE A 141 19.78 7.57 -26.19
CA ILE A 141 19.35 6.22 -26.57
C ILE A 141 17.85 6.07 -26.34
N ALA A 142 17.38 6.43 -25.14
CA ALA A 142 15.97 6.33 -24.75
C ALA A 142 15.62 7.40 -23.72
N THR A 143 14.41 7.96 -23.84
CA THR A 143 13.78 8.81 -22.81
C THR A 143 12.36 8.35 -22.61
N ARG A 144 11.94 8.16 -21.34
CA ARG A 144 10.57 7.77 -21.01
C ARG A 144 10.10 8.41 -19.71
N ASP A 145 8.84 8.85 -19.75
CA ASP A 145 8.13 9.34 -18.57
C ASP A 145 7.28 8.22 -17.97
N TYR A 146 7.28 8.15 -16.65
CA TYR A 146 6.49 7.23 -15.85
C TYR A 146 5.76 7.98 -14.76
N TYR A 147 4.62 7.44 -14.34
CA TYR A 147 3.78 8.03 -13.29
C TYR A 147 3.39 6.97 -12.27
N SER A 148 3.61 7.26 -10.99
CA SER A 148 3.15 6.41 -9.89
C SER A 148 1.79 6.88 -9.41
N VAL A 149 0.74 6.15 -9.80
CA VAL A 149 -0.67 6.56 -9.62
C VAL A 149 -1.33 6.01 -8.34
N GLY A 150 -0.54 5.65 -7.34
CA GLY A 150 -1.01 5.08 -6.07
C GLY A 150 -1.04 3.54 -6.08
N GLY A 151 -1.12 2.92 -4.89
CA GLY A 151 -1.18 1.46 -4.75
C GLY A 151 -0.02 0.68 -5.40
N GLY A 152 1.12 1.33 -5.71
CA GLY A 152 2.23 0.73 -6.44
C GLY A 152 1.96 0.52 -7.94
N PHE A 153 0.90 1.10 -8.50
CA PHE A 153 0.66 1.12 -9.95
C PHE A 153 1.54 2.15 -10.63
N VAL A 154 2.05 1.78 -11.81
CA VAL A 154 2.90 2.64 -12.64
C VAL A 154 2.38 2.59 -14.07
N VAL A 155 2.16 3.76 -14.63
CA VAL A 155 1.84 3.95 -16.06
C VAL A 155 2.99 4.70 -16.74
N ASN A 156 3.25 4.40 -18.01
CA ASN A 156 4.20 5.14 -18.83
C ASN A 156 3.50 6.29 -19.59
N GLN A 157 4.29 7.08 -20.32
CA GLN A 157 3.78 8.22 -21.08
C GLN A 157 2.77 7.82 -22.16
N ASP A 158 2.95 6.67 -22.81
CA ASP A 158 2.10 6.22 -23.89
C ASP A 158 0.74 5.74 -23.33
N GLU A 159 0.78 4.98 -22.21
CA GLU A 159 -0.40 4.58 -21.44
C GLU A 159 -1.15 5.79 -20.86
N ALA A 160 -0.43 6.85 -20.45
CA ALA A 160 -1.01 8.08 -19.92
C ALA A 160 -1.63 8.96 -21.03
N ALA A 161 -1.02 9.01 -22.24
CA ALA A 161 -1.50 9.82 -23.36
C ALA A 161 -2.78 9.26 -24.01
N GLU A 162 -3.02 7.96 -23.87
CA GLU A 162 -4.23 7.32 -24.40
C GLU A 162 -5.43 7.43 -23.45
N ASP A 163 -5.31 8.20 -22.33
CA ASP A 163 -6.27 8.22 -21.20
C ASP A 163 -6.54 6.78 -20.66
N ARG A 164 -5.58 5.90 -20.96
CA ARG A 164 -5.61 4.49 -20.61
C ARG A 164 -4.50 4.20 -19.57
N ILE A 165 -4.86 4.16 -18.31
CA ILE A 165 -4.51 2.92 -17.57
C ILE A 165 -5.10 1.84 -18.48
N VAL A 166 -4.29 0.95 -19.05
CA VAL A 166 -4.84 -0.15 -19.86
C VAL A 166 -5.88 -0.81 -18.97
N ALA A 167 -7.13 -0.46 -19.22
CA ALA A 167 -8.24 -1.00 -18.48
C ALA A 167 -8.20 -2.48 -18.82
N ASP A 168 -7.97 -3.31 -17.83
CA ASP A 168 -8.16 -4.74 -18.02
C ASP A 168 -9.63 -4.94 -18.37
N GLU A 169 -9.90 -5.25 -19.64
CA GLU A 169 -11.23 -5.47 -20.19
C GLU A 169 -11.63 -6.95 -20.09
N THR A 170 -10.89 -7.75 -19.32
CA THR A 170 -11.21 -9.16 -19.09
C THR A 170 -12.64 -9.29 -18.62
N PRO A 171 -13.50 -10.04 -19.33
CA PRO A 171 -14.88 -10.26 -18.93
C PRO A 171 -14.92 -11.01 -17.59
N LEU A 172 -15.55 -10.42 -16.60
CA LEU A 172 -15.74 -11.06 -15.29
C LEU A 172 -17.07 -11.80 -15.25
N PRO A 173 -17.14 -12.98 -14.61
CA PRO A 173 -18.41 -13.69 -14.40
C PRO A 173 -19.46 -12.87 -13.64
N HIS A 174 -19.01 -12.10 -12.63
CA HIS A 174 -19.87 -11.29 -11.77
C HIS A 174 -19.35 -9.85 -11.68
N PRO A 175 -19.50 -9.02 -12.72
CA PRO A 175 -19.00 -7.64 -12.71
C PRO A 175 -19.83 -6.78 -11.76
N PHE A 176 -19.17 -5.88 -11.04
CA PHE A 176 -19.81 -4.88 -10.18
C PHE A 176 -18.98 -3.59 -10.15
N HIS A 177 -19.66 -2.46 -10.04
CA HIS A 177 -19.06 -1.12 -9.98
C HIS A 177 -19.60 -0.29 -8.79
N SER A 178 -20.52 -0.86 -8.01
CA SER A 178 -21.07 -0.24 -6.80
C SER A 178 -21.37 -1.31 -5.75
N GLY A 179 -21.53 -0.88 -4.50
CA GLY A 179 -21.96 -1.75 -3.40
C GLY A 179 -23.35 -2.32 -3.66
N ASP A 180 -24.27 -1.51 -4.19
CA ASP A 180 -25.60 -1.96 -4.57
C ASP A 180 -25.55 -3.07 -5.65
N GLN A 181 -24.69 -2.95 -6.68
CA GLN A 181 -24.49 -3.99 -7.69
C GLN A 181 -23.86 -5.24 -7.10
N LEU A 182 -22.87 -5.11 -6.20
CA LEU A 182 -22.25 -6.25 -5.51
C LEU A 182 -23.28 -7.05 -4.70
N LEU A 183 -24.14 -6.36 -3.94
CA LEU A 183 -25.22 -7.00 -3.18
C LEU A 183 -26.26 -7.66 -4.09
N ALA A 184 -26.61 -7.01 -5.21
CA ALA A 184 -27.52 -7.59 -6.20
C ALA A 184 -26.95 -8.89 -6.81
N GLN A 185 -25.68 -8.89 -7.21
CA GLN A 185 -24.98 -10.07 -7.71
C GLN A 185 -24.96 -11.22 -6.68
N CYS A 186 -24.72 -10.91 -5.42
CA CYS A 186 -24.82 -11.92 -4.34
C CYS A 186 -26.23 -12.49 -4.21
N ALA A 187 -27.26 -11.63 -4.28
CA ALA A 187 -28.66 -12.07 -4.15
C ALA A 187 -29.12 -12.92 -5.34
N GLU A 188 -28.71 -12.57 -6.57
CA GLU A 188 -29.06 -13.28 -7.80
C GLU A 188 -28.34 -14.62 -7.93
N SER A 189 -27.04 -14.68 -7.57
CA SER A 189 -26.23 -15.89 -7.67
C SER A 189 -26.34 -16.83 -6.46
N GLY A 190 -26.77 -16.31 -5.31
CA GLY A 190 -26.72 -17.02 -4.03
C GLY A 190 -25.32 -17.14 -3.43
N LEU A 191 -24.31 -16.48 -4.02
CA LEU A 191 -22.93 -16.50 -3.56
C LEU A 191 -22.69 -15.44 -2.48
N SER A 192 -21.77 -15.73 -1.58
CA SER A 192 -21.17 -14.72 -0.71
C SER A 192 -20.27 -13.79 -1.52
N ILE A 193 -19.90 -12.64 -0.95
CA ILE A 193 -18.97 -11.70 -1.60
C ILE A 193 -17.61 -12.36 -1.91
N ALA A 194 -17.11 -13.19 -1.02
CA ALA A 194 -15.85 -13.91 -1.22
C ALA A 194 -15.94 -14.93 -2.37
N GLU A 195 -17.02 -15.70 -2.45
CA GLU A 195 -17.24 -16.68 -3.53
C GLU A 195 -17.41 -15.98 -4.89
N LEU A 196 -18.11 -14.85 -4.92
CA LEU A 196 -18.24 -14.01 -6.11
C LEU A 196 -16.86 -13.49 -6.57
N MET A 197 -16.04 -12.99 -5.64
CA MET A 197 -14.69 -12.55 -5.95
C MET A 197 -13.80 -13.70 -6.40
N PHE A 198 -13.91 -14.88 -5.77
CA PHE A 198 -13.18 -16.07 -6.21
C PHE A 198 -13.54 -16.47 -7.63
N ALA A 199 -14.84 -16.43 -7.99
CA ALA A 199 -15.28 -16.69 -9.35
C ALA A 199 -14.73 -15.65 -10.34
N ASN A 200 -14.69 -14.37 -9.97
CA ASN A 200 -14.10 -13.32 -10.80
C ASN A 200 -12.59 -13.52 -11.00
N GLU A 201 -11.84 -13.92 -9.95
CA GLU A 201 -10.40 -14.19 -10.07
C GLU A 201 -10.08 -15.33 -11.06
N GLN A 202 -11.00 -16.27 -11.27
CA GLN A 202 -10.83 -17.35 -12.25
C GLN A 202 -10.77 -16.84 -13.71
N ALA A 203 -11.09 -15.58 -13.97
CA ALA A 203 -10.86 -14.97 -15.29
C ALA A 203 -9.35 -14.85 -15.64
N TRP A 204 -8.47 -14.91 -14.64
CA TRP A 204 -7.03 -14.77 -14.82
C TRP A 204 -6.21 -15.98 -14.32
N ARG A 205 -6.76 -16.77 -13.39
CA ARG A 205 -6.00 -17.81 -12.64
C ARG A 205 -6.84 -19.03 -12.41
N THR A 206 -6.16 -20.17 -12.24
CA THR A 206 -6.81 -21.39 -11.74
C THR A 206 -7.17 -21.27 -10.25
N PRO A 207 -8.14 -22.06 -9.75
CA PRO A 207 -8.47 -22.10 -8.32
C PRO A 207 -7.28 -22.34 -7.40
N ASP A 208 -6.35 -23.22 -7.81
CA ASP A 208 -5.15 -23.52 -7.02
C ASP A 208 -4.19 -22.32 -6.97
N GLU A 209 -4.01 -21.61 -8.09
CA GLU A 209 -3.19 -20.39 -8.14
C GLU A 209 -3.79 -19.27 -7.29
N ILE A 210 -5.13 -19.13 -7.26
CA ILE A 210 -5.81 -18.15 -6.42
C ILE A 210 -5.55 -18.47 -4.94
N ASN A 211 -5.78 -19.71 -4.53
CA ASN A 211 -5.59 -20.13 -3.15
C ASN A 211 -4.11 -19.97 -2.73
N ALA A 212 -3.17 -20.44 -3.55
CA ALA A 212 -1.75 -20.31 -3.28
C ALA A 212 -1.31 -18.83 -3.15
N GLY A 213 -1.83 -17.95 -4.02
CA GLY A 213 -1.53 -16.53 -3.96
C GLY A 213 -2.08 -15.84 -2.71
N LEU A 214 -3.31 -16.19 -2.27
CA LEU A 214 -3.88 -15.68 -1.02
C LEU A 214 -3.08 -16.17 0.19
N ASP A 215 -2.66 -17.42 0.19
CA ASP A 215 -1.82 -17.99 1.25
C ASP A 215 -0.43 -17.31 1.29
N GLU A 216 0.17 -17.02 0.13
CA GLU A 216 1.45 -16.27 0.05
C GLU A 216 1.32 -14.87 0.65
N ILE A 217 0.21 -14.16 0.35
CA ILE A 217 -0.08 -12.84 0.94
C ILE A 217 -0.16 -12.96 2.47
N TRP A 218 -0.87 -13.94 3.00
CA TRP A 218 -0.98 -14.15 4.44
C TRP A 218 0.37 -14.50 5.08
N ILE A 219 1.14 -15.39 4.49
CA ILE A 219 2.49 -15.75 4.94
C ILE A 219 3.40 -14.50 4.99
N ALA A 220 3.34 -13.64 3.97
CA ALA A 220 4.10 -12.40 3.96
C ALA A 220 3.68 -11.43 5.07
N MET A 221 2.38 -11.32 5.37
CA MET A 221 1.86 -10.53 6.49
C MET A 221 2.34 -11.06 7.85
N GLN A 222 2.29 -12.38 8.05
CA GLN A 222 2.80 -13.04 9.27
C GLN A 222 4.30 -12.82 9.44
N ALA A 223 5.08 -12.97 8.37
CA ALA A 223 6.52 -12.75 8.39
C ALA A 223 6.88 -11.29 8.74
N CYS A 224 6.12 -10.33 8.22
CA CYS A 224 6.26 -8.92 8.55
C CYS A 224 6.03 -8.65 10.04
N VAL A 225 4.93 -9.14 10.60
CA VAL A 225 4.64 -9.03 12.04
C VAL A 225 5.74 -9.68 12.88
N ALA A 226 6.15 -10.90 12.54
CA ALA A 226 7.19 -11.62 13.26
C ALA A 226 8.54 -10.90 13.23
N ARG A 227 8.87 -10.23 12.10
CA ARG A 227 10.08 -9.40 12.00
C ARG A 227 9.95 -8.14 12.86
N GLY A 228 8.84 -7.41 12.77
CA GLY A 228 8.60 -6.17 13.50
C GLY A 228 8.62 -6.35 15.02
N ILE A 229 8.11 -7.47 15.51
CA ILE A 229 8.18 -7.83 16.94
C ILE A 229 9.64 -8.03 17.42
N ARG A 230 10.55 -8.46 16.56
CA ARG A 230 11.97 -8.69 16.93
C ARG A 230 12.88 -7.50 16.64
N ALA A 231 12.49 -6.63 15.73
CA ALA A 231 13.31 -5.52 15.29
C ALA A 231 13.27 -4.37 16.29
N SER A 232 14.41 -4.09 16.93
CA SER A 232 14.57 -3.01 17.93
C SER A 232 15.28 -1.79 17.34
N GLY A 233 15.40 -0.73 18.13
CA GLY A 233 16.13 0.49 17.80
C GLY A 233 15.22 1.64 17.38
N THR A 234 15.77 2.56 16.59
CA THR A 234 15.13 3.81 16.14
C THR A 234 14.80 3.73 14.66
N LEU A 235 13.64 4.22 14.27
CA LEU A 235 13.22 4.31 12.87
C LEU A 235 14.09 5.32 12.10
N PRO A 236 14.36 5.10 10.80
CA PRO A 236 15.20 5.99 10.00
C PRO A 236 14.48 7.32 9.73
N GLY A 237 15.25 8.40 9.45
CA GLY A 237 14.69 9.64 8.90
C GLY A 237 14.70 10.86 9.83
N GLY A 238 15.32 10.79 11.00
CA GLY A 238 15.59 11.98 11.82
C GLY A 238 14.54 12.35 12.88
N LEU A 239 13.35 11.72 12.87
CA LEU A 239 12.34 11.91 13.93
C LEU A 239 12.70 11.18 15.25
N HIS A 240 13.73 10.38 15.23
CA HIS A 240 14.18 9.58 16.39
C HIS A 240 13.07 8.73 17.05
N VAL A 241 12.09 8.28 16.30
CA VAL A 241 10.98 7.45 16.79
C VAL A 241 11.52 6.07 17.14
N ALA A 242 11.46 5.71 18.41
CA ALA A 242 11.82 4.36 18.87
C ALA A 242 10.77 3.34 18.42
N ARG A 243 11.22 2.14 18.04
CA ARG A 243 10.33 1.00 17.80
C ARG A 243 9.67 0.57 19.12
N ARG A 244 8.36 0.39 19.09
CA ARG A 244 7.52 0.06 20.26
C ARG A 244 7.08 -1.40 20.28
N ALA A 245 6.97 -2.03 19.12
CA ALA A 245 6.46 -3.39 19.01
C ALA A 245 7.24 -4.41 19.84
N PRO A 246 8.60 -4.41 19.90
CA PRO A 246 9.34 -5.37 20.72
C PRO A 246 9.06 -5.23 22.23
N SER A 247 8.99 -4.01 22.75
CA SER A 247 8.72 -3.77 24.18
C SER A 247 7.28 -4.14 24.55
N LEU A 248 6.32 -3.78 23.72
CA LEU A 248 4.92 -4.16 23.93
C LEU A 248 4.74 -5.69 23.88
N HIS A 249 5.39 -6.38 22.94
CA HIS A 249 5.36 -7.84 22.88
C HIS A 249 5.97 -8.48 24.16
N ALA A 250 7.10 -7.97 24.61
CA ALA A 250 7.73 -8.44 25.85
C ALA A 250 6.83 -8.24 27.08
N GLU A 251 6.14 -7.10 27.16
CA GLU A 251 5.17 -6.81 28.21
C GLU A 251 4.00 -7.80 28.19
N LEU A 252 3.34 -7.97 27.02
CA LEU A 252 2.19 -8.85 26.87
C LEU A 252 2.50 -10.33 27.13
N THR A 253 3.74 -10.75 26.89
CA THR A 253 4.17 -12.14 27.08
C THR A 253 4.74 -12.41 28.47
N SER A 254 5.20 -11.38 29.20
CA SER A 254 5.84 -11.53 30.52
C SER A 254 4.89 -11.89 31.65
N LYS A 255 3.61 -11.53 31.51
CA LYS A 255 2.58 -11.74 32.54
C LYS A 255 1.27 -12.25 31.92
N PRO A 256 1.21 -13.49 31.42
CA PRO A 256 0.03 -14.00 30.74
C PRO A 256 -1.23 -13.99 31.61
N GLU A 257 -1.09 -14.09 32.94
CA GLU A 257 -2.23 -14.03 33.87
C GLU A 257 -2.87 -12.63 33.92
N ALA A 258 -2.15 -11.56 33.58
CA ALA A 258 -2.72 -10.22 33.49
C ALA A 258 -3.76 -10.14 32.38
N ALA A 259 -3.53 -10.82 31.26
CA ALA A 259 -4.48 -10.92 30.13
C ALA A 259 -5.82 -11.58 30.54
N MET A 260 -5.83 -12.43 31.56
CA MET A 260 -7.06 -13.06 32.06
C MET A 260 -7.92 -12.10 32.91
N ARG A 261 -7.33 -11.01 33.39
CA ARG A 261 -8.02 -10.03 34.24
C ARG A 261 -8.51 -8.81 33.50
N ASP A 262 -7.80 -8.41 32.44
CA ASP A 262 -8.13 -7.26 31.63
C ASP A 262 -8.70 -7.70 30.26
N PRO A 263 -10.01 -7.56 30.03
CA PRO A 263 -10.62 -7.92 28.76
C PRO A 263 -10.14 -7.06 27.59
N LEU A 264 -9.49 -5.90 27.85
CA LEU A 264 -8.94 -5.02 26.80
C LEU A 264 -7.57 -5.47 26.31
N THR A 265 -6.92 -6.44 26.93
CA THR A 265 -5.61 -6.98 26.50
C THR A 265 -5.64 -7.45 25.03
N THR A 266 -6.79 -7.89 24.53
CA THR A 266 -6.95 -8.22 23.09
C THR A 266 -6.67 -7.01 22.20
N LEU A 267 -7.05 -5.79 22.62
CA LEU A 267 -6.75 -4.56 21.87
C LEU A 267 -5.26 -4.26 21.84
N ASP A 268 -4.54 -4.58 22.93
CA ASP A 268 -3.09 -4.40 22.96
C ASP A 268 -2.37 -5.32 21.98
N TRP A 269 -2.85 -6.55 21.82
CA TRP A 269 -2.36 -7.45 20.77
C TRP A 269 -2.67 -6.91 19.36
N VAL A 270 -3.86 -6.38 19.11
CA VAL A 270 -4.21 -5.74 17.84
C VAL A 270 -3.30 -4.55 17.56
N ASN A 271 -3.07 -3.69 18.56
CA ASN A 271 -2.13 -2.57 18.47
C ASN A 271 -0.72 -3.06 18.18
N LEU A 272 -0.24 -4.09 18.89
CA LEU A 272 1.07 -4.69 18.66
C LEU A 272 1.28 -5.12 17.21
N TYR A 273 0.31 -5.84 16.62
CA TYR A 273 0.42 -6.29 15.23
C TYR A 273 0.47 -5.12 14.24
N ALA A 274 -0.36 -4.10 14.46
CA ALA A 274 -0.36 -2.90 13.63
C ALA A 274 0.95 -2.12 13.75
N LEU A 275 1.47 -1.94 14.98
CA LEU A 275 2.77 -1.30 15.24
C LEU A 275 3.91 -2.07 14.56
N ALA A 276 3.96 -3.40 14.73
CA ALA A 276 5.00 -4.25 14.15
C ALA A 276 5.10 -4.07 12.63
N VAL A 277 3.95 -4.12 11.92
CA VAL A 277 3.92 -3.93 10.46
C VAL A 277 4.33 -2.52 10.06
N ASN A 278 3.81 -1.48 10.76
CA ASN A 278 4.08 -0.11 10.36
C ASN A 278 5.51 0.33 10.68
N GLU A 279 6.10 -0.17 11.75
CA GLU A 279 7.51 0.05 12.05
C GLU A 279 8.42 -0.65 11.02
N GLU A 280 8.06 -1.84 10.55
CA GLU A 280 8.74 -2.48 9.43
C GLU A 280 8.55 -1.69 8.13
N ASN A 281 7.33 -1.23 7.84
CA ASN A 281 7.08 -0.37 6.70
C ASN A 281 7.94 0.90 6.73
N ALA A 282 7.96 1.60 7.85
CA ALA A 282 8.74 2.82 8.04
C ALA A 282 10.26 2.59 7.89
N ALA A 283 10.73 1.42 8.26
CA ALA A 283 12.14 1.03 8.14
C ALA A 283 12.54 0.55 6.73
N GLY A 284 11.59 0.44 5.79
CA GLY A 284 11.84 -0.08 4.44
C GLY A 284 11.81 -1.60 4.35
N GLY A 285 11.26 -2.29 5.36
CA GLY A 285 11.08 -3.74 5.39
C GLY A 285 10.04 -4.23 4.39
N ARG A 286 9.95 -5.56 4.25
CA ARG A 286 8.95 -6.21 3.39
C ARG A 286 7.57 -6.12 4.02
N VAL A 287 6.61 -5.64 3.27
CA VAL A 287 5.20 -5.48 3.66
C VAL A 287 4.27 -5.89 2.54
N VAL A 288 3.00 -6.12 2.88
CA VAL A 288 1.93 -6.21 1.88
C VAL A 288 1.24 -4.86 1.79
N THR A 289 1.22 -4.27 0.60
CA THR A 289 0.39 -3.10 0.31
C THR A 289 -1.09 -3.49 0.47
N ALA A 290 -1.87 -2.77 1.32
CA ALA A 290 -3.25 -3.17 1.65
C ALA A 290 -4.14 -1.98 2.08
N PRO A 291 -4.73 -1.17 1.20
CA PRO A 291 -4.45 -1.04 -0.24
C PRO A 291 -3.23 -0.18 -0.53
N THR A 292 -2.63 0.48 0.48
CA THR A 292 -1.41 1.29 0.39
C THR A 292 -0.43 0.87 1.47
N ASN A 293 0.84 1.28 1.33
CA ASN A 293 1.84 1.05 2.37
C ASN A 293 1.56 1.89 3.63
N GLY A 294 1.01 3.10 3.48
CA GLY A 294 0.64 3.95 4.63
C GLY A 294 -0.39 3.31 5.55
N ALA A 295 -1.19 2.38 5.05
CA ALA A 295 -2.21 1.64 5.79
C ALA A 295 -1.91 0.13 5.92
N ALA A 296 -0.69 -0.30 5.62
CA ALA A 296 -0.31 -1.71 5.53
C ALA A 296 -0.49 -2.51 6.84
N GLY A 297 -0.61 -1.84 7.99
CA GLY A 297 -0.77 -2.49 9.29
C GLY A 297 -2.19 -2.94 9.62
N ILE A 298 -3.21 -2.38 8.98
CA ILE A 298 -4.61 -2.61 9.39
C ILE A 298 -5.06 -4.03 9.03
N ILE A 299 -4.97 -4.42 7.76
CA ILE A 299 -5.40 -5.74 7.30
C ILE A 299 -4.64 -6.86 8.05
N PRO A 300 -3.30 -6.87 8.14
CA PRO A 300 -2.59 -7.92 8.87
C PRO A 300 -2.96 -7.97 10.36
N SER A 301 -3.16 -6.80 10.99
CA SER A 301 -3.53 -6.76 12.41
C SER A 301 -4.90 -7.39 12.66
N VAL A 302 -5.89 -7.07 11.83
CA VAL A 302 -7.25 -7.64 11.97
C VAL A 302 -7.28 -9.13 11.57
N LEU A 303 -6.46 -9.57 10.60
CA LEU A 303 -6.28 -10.98 10.28
C LEU A 303 -5.63 -11.76 11.43
N HIS A 304 -4.62 -11.19 12.11
CA HIS A 304 -4.05 -11.82 13.32
C HIS A 304 -5.07 -11.86 14.46
N TYR A 305 -5.94 -10.83 14.59
CA TYR A 305 -7.07 -10.89 15.52
C TYR A 305 -8.01 -12.04 15.17
N TYR A 306 -8.37 -12.22 13.90
CA TYR A 306 -9.19 -13.34 13.45
C TYR A 306 -8.52 -14.68 13.79
N ASP A 307 -7.27 -14.87 13.34
CA ASP A 307 -6.51 -16.12 13.49
C ASP A 307 -6.31 -16.52 14.98
N ARG A 308 -6.05 -15.53 15.85
CA ARG A 308 -5.62 -15.78 17.22
C ARG A 308 -6.71 -15.71 18.27
N PHE A 309 -7.76 -14.93 18.02
CA PHE A 309 -8.77 -14.63 19.05
C PHE A 309 -10.20 -15.01 18.64
N CYS A 310 -10.46 -15.33 17.38
CA CYS A 310 -11.80 -15.74 16.97
C CYS A 310 -11.94 -17.26 17.02
N PRO A 311 -12.93 -17.79 17.77
CA PRO A 311 -13.19 -19.23 17.78
C PRO A 311 -13.55 -19.74 16.38
N GLY A 312 -12.96 -20.87 15.97
CA GLY A 312 -13.21 -21.47 14.66
C GLY A 312 -12.44 -20.85 13.50
N ALA A 313 -11.51 -19.94 13.78
CA ALA A 313 -10.63 -19.39 12.75
C ALA A 313 -9.88 -20.50 12.00
N ASN A 314 -9.79 -20.35 10.67
CA ASN A 314 -9.15 -21.33 9.79
C ASN A 314 -8.68 -20.66 8.49
N VAL A 315 -7.98 -21.41 7.65
CA VAL A 315 -7.39 -20.93 6.39
C VAL A 315 -8.46 -20.41 5.42
N GLU A 316 -9.60 -21.08 5.32
CA GLU A 316 -10.69 -20.64 4.43
C GLU A 316 -11.28 -19.30 4.87
N GLY A 317 -11.38 -19.06 6.16
CA GLY A 317 -11.80 -17.76 6.69
C GLY A 317 -10.79 -16.65 6.39
N ILE A 318 -9.48 -16.94 6.36
CA ILE A 318 -8.45 -15.99 5.96
C ILE A 318 -8.59 -15.65 4.47
N ARG A 319 -8.79 -16.63 3.60
CA ARG A 319 -9.03 -16.43 2.17
C ARG A 319 -10.33 -15.65 1.94
N THR A 320 -11.41 -16.00 2.64
CA THR A 320 -12.69 -15.28 2.64
C THR A 320 -12.49 -13.80 3.02
N PHE A 321 -11.72 -13.56 4.08
CA PHE A 321 -11.39 -12.20 4.52
C PHE A 321 -10.69 -11.42 3.41
N LEU A 322 -9.63 -11.95 2.81
CA LEU A 322 -8.84 -11.26 1.79
C LEU A 322 -9.66 -10.97 0.52
N LEU A 323 -10.44 -11.93 0.04
CA LEU A 323 -11.30 -11.76 -1.14
C LEU A 323 -12.38 -10.70 -0.90
N THR A 324 -13.05 -10.76 0.27
CA THR A 324 -14.08 -9.77 0.64
C THR A 324 -13.47 -8.36 0.80
N ALA A 325 -12.33 -8.26 1.46
CA ALA A 325 -11.62 -7.00 1.61
C ALA A 325 -11.22 -6.42 0.24
N ALA A 326 -10.79 -7.28 -0.70
CA ALA A 326 -10.49 -6.86 -2.07
C ALA A 326 -11.71 -6.29 -2.79
N ALA A 327 -12.89 -6.93 -2.69
CA ALA A 327 -14.12 -6.41 -3.29
C ALA A 327 -14.41 -4.98 -2.84
N VAL A 328 -14.32 -4.72 -1.54
CA VAL A 328 -14.51 -3.37 -0.97
C VAL A 328 -13.44 -2.40 -1.47
N GLY A 329 -12.17 -2.81 -1.50
CA GLY A 329 -11.07 -1.99 -2.00
C GLY A 329 -11.22 -1.59 -3.47
N ILE A 330 -11.77 -2.47 -4.31
CA ILE A 330 -12.09 -2.19 -5.72
C ILE A 330 -13.12 -1.07 -5.82
N LEU A 331 -14.19 -1.10 -5.02
CA LEU A 331 -15.22 -0.06 -5.02
C LEU A 331 -14.63 1.33 -4.71
N TYR A 332 -13.71 1.42 -3.74
CA TYR A 332 -13.02 2.68 -3.42
C TYR A 332 -12.09 3.13 -4.55
N LYS A 333 -11.35 2.21 -5.15
CA LYS A 333 -10.43 2.51 -6.24
C LYS A 333 -11.17 3.03 -7.48
N GLU A 334 -12.32 2.46 -7.80
CA GLU A 334 -13.11 2.85 -8.98
C GLU A 334 -13.92 4.14 -8.76
N ASN A 335 -14.51 4.30 -7.58
CA ASN A 335 -15.50 5.36 -7.34
C ASN A 335 -14.97 6.57 -6.57
N ALA A 336 -13.77 6.46 -6.00
CA ALA A 336 -13.13 7.55 -5.26
C ALA A 336 -11.61 7.55 -5.52
N SER A 337 -10.80 7.21 -4.51
CA SER A 337 -9.36 7.03 -4.62
C SER A 337 -8.83 6.25 -3.41
N ILE A 338 -7.74 5.52 -3.61
CA ILE A 338 -6.96 4.88 -2.55
C ILE A 338 -5.63 5.61 -2.29
N SER A 339 -5.51 6.88 -2.70
CA SER A 339 -4.27 7.67 -2.62
C SER A 339 -4.39 8.77 -1.58
N GLY A 340 -3.47 8.80 -0.61
CA GLY A 340 -3.36 9.89 0.38
C GLY A 340 -3.06 11.24 -0.25
N ALA A 341 -2.36 11.26 -1.40
CA ALA A 341 -2.06 12.46 -2.17
C ALA A 341 -3.29 13.06 -2.87
N GLU A 342 -4.33 12.26 -3.11
CA GLU A 342 -5.56 12.71 -3.76
C GLU A 342 -6.66 13.07 -2.76
N VAL A 343 -6.86 12.23 -1.76
CA VAL A 343 -8.01 12.34 -0.85
C VAL A 343 -7.64 12.34 0.65
N GLY A 344 -6.37 12.43 1.01
CA GLY A 344 -5.92 12.33 2.40
C GLY A 344 -5.90 10.89 2.93
N CYS A 345 -5.62 10.73 4.23
CA CYS A 345 -5.57 9.39 4.86
C CYS A 345 -6.92 8.67 4.94
N GLN A 346 -8.05 9.34 4.68
CA GLN A 346 -9.32 8.63 4.49
C GLN A 346 -9.23 7.62 3.34
N GLY A 347 -8.45 7.92 2.27
CA GLY A 347 -8.18 7.02 1.14
C GLY A 347 -7.20 5.88 1.45
N GLU A 348 -6.45 5.96 2.53
CA GLU A 348 -5.51 4.93 2.96
C GLU A 348 -6.04 4.19 4.19
N VAL A 349 -5.96 4.81 5.37
CA VAL A 349 -6.39 4.23 6.65
C VAL A 349 -7.90 3.98 6.67
N GLY A 350 -8.70 4.93 6.15
CA GLY A 350 -10.16 4.77 6.07
C GLY A 350 -10.56 3.60 5.19
N VAL A 351 -9.97 3.50 3.99
CA VAL A 351 -10.23 2.39 3.06
C VAL A 351 -9.78 1.06 3.66
N ALA A 352 -8.57 0.97 4.23
CA ALA A 352 -8.09 -0.25 4.86
C ALA A 352 -8.95 -0.67 6.07
N CYS A 353 -9.44 0.29 6.86
CA CYS A 353 -10.39 0.04 7.95
C CYS A 353 -11.71 -0.54 7.44
N SER A 354 -12.28 0.04 6.38
CA SER A 354 -13.49 -0.45 5.70
C SER A 354 -13.31 -1.86 5.13
N MET A 355 -12.20 -2.09 4.42
CA MET A 355 -11.81 -3.40 3.88
C MET A 355 -11.67 -4.46 4.99
N ALA A 356 -11.00 -4.12 6.08
CA ALA A 356 -10.77 -5.03 7.20
C ALA A 356 -12.06 -5.34 7.96
N ALA A 357 -12.94 -4.36 8.13
CA ALA A 357 -14.24 -4.56 8.78
C ALA A 357 -15.13 -5.53 7.96
N ALA A 358 -15.18 -5.32 6.65
CA ALA A 358 -15.88 -6.21 5.72
C ALA A 358 -15.30 -7.64 5.74
N GLY A 359 -13.98 -7.75 5.58
CA GLY A 359 -13.28 -9.02 5.55
C GLY A 359 -13.49 -9.84 6.84
N LEU A 360 -13.37 -9.18 8.01
CA LEU A 360 -13.62 -9.81 9.29
C LEU A 360 -15.09 -10.29 9.43
N THR A 361 -16.04 -9.45 9.02
CA THR A 361 -17.46 -9.78 9.07
C THR A 361 -17.78 -11.01 8.21
N ALA A 362 -17.23 -11.07 6.99
CA ALA A 362 -17.39 -12.22 6.11
C ALA A 362 -16.74 -13.49 6.69
N ALA A 363 -15.50 -13.40 7.21
CA ALA A 363 -14.79 -14.53 7.82
C ALA A 363 -15.50 -15.07 9.07
N LEU A 364 -16.28 -14.25 9.75
CA LEU A 364 -17.13 -14.64 10.89
C LEU A 364 -18.53 -15.14 10.47
N GLY A 365 -18.81 -15.28 9.17
CA GLY A 365 -20.07 -15.80 8.65
C GLY A 365 -21.19 -14.77 8.52
N GLY A 366 -20.87 -13.47 8.49
CA GLY A 366 -21.84 -12.41 8.27
C GLY A 366 -22.45 -12.45 6.87
N SER A 367 -23.73 -12.08 6.76
CA SER A 367 -24.42 -11.94 5.46
C SER A 367 -23.82 -10.82 4.60
N PRO A 368 -24.02 -10.82 3.27
CA PRO A 368 -23.55 -9.75 2.40
C PRO A 368 -23.97 -8.33 2.87
N GLY A 369 -25.21 -8.18 3.37
CA GLY A 369 -25.68 -6.91 3.93
C GLY A 369 -24.96 -6.50 5.22
N GLN A 370 -24.62 -7.46 6.10
CA GLN A 370 -23.81 -7.18 7.29
C GLN A 370 -22.36 -6.82 6.91
N VAL A 371 -21.81 -7.46 5.89
CA VAL A 371 -20.48 -7.16 5.37
C VAL A 371 -20.42 -5.73 4.81
N GLU A 372 -21.40 -5.34 4.01
CA GLU A 372 -21.50 -3.98 3.44
C GLU A 372 -21.68 -2.93 4.55
N ASN A 373 -22.53 -3.21 5.56
CA ASN A 373 -22.71 -2.32 6.71
C ASN A 373 -21.41 -2.17 7.53
N ALA A 374 -20.66 -3.26 7.74
CA ALA A 374 -19.37 -3.16 8.43
C ALA A 374 -18.38 -2.28 7.65
N ALA A 375 -18.34 -2.42 6.32
CA ALA A 375 -17.49 -1.59 5.45
C ALA A 375 -17.88 -0.12 5.54
N GLU A 376 -19.15 0.19 5.51
CA GLU A 376 -19.71 1.53 5.63
C GLU A 376 -19.32 2.16 6.97
N ILE A 377 -19.61 1.50 8.11
CA ILE A 377 -19.25 1.97 9.45
C ILE A 377 -17.73 2.24 9.55
N GLY A 378 -16.93 1.33 8.99
CA GLY A 378 -15.47 1.47 8.98
C GLY A 378 -14.99 2.74 8.30
N MET A 379 -15.61 3.15 7.19
CA MET A 379 -15.23 4.36 6.47
C MET A 379 -15.83 5.62 7.08
N GLU A 380 -17.12 5.64 7.42
CA GLU A 380 -17.77 6.88 7.89
C GLU A 380 -17.02 7.49 9.07
N HIS A 381 -16.44 6.66 9.95
CA HIS A 381 -15.64 7.09 11.11
C HIS A 381 -14.20 7.49 10.77
N ASN A 382 -13.83 7.50 9.49
CA ASN A 382 -12.55 7.96 8.99
C ASN A 382 -12.68 9.09 7.94
N LEU A 383 -13.89 9.56 7.65
CA LEU A 383 -14.14 10.69 6.76
C LEU A 383 -13.42 11.95 7.24
N GLY A 384 -12.81 12.69 6.32
CA GLY A 384 -12.08 13.92 6.62
C GLY A 384 -10.67 13.72 7.17
N LEU A 385 -10.18 12.49 7.29
CA LEU A 385 -8.85 12.22 7.82
C LEU A 385 -7.77 12.73 6.85
N THR A 386 -6.99 13.71 7.32
CA THR A 386 -5.89 14.34 6.55
C THR A 386 -4.68 13.44 6.40
N CYS A 387 -3.83 13.69 5.40
CA CYS A 387 -2.52 13.07 5.25
C CYS A 387 -1.42 14.11 5.48
N ASP A 388 -0.95 14.21 6.71
CA ASP A 388 -0.07 15.25 7.23
C ASP A 388 1.12 14.67 8.04
N PRO A 389 1.91 13.74 7.46
CA PRO A 389 3.00 13.07 8.16
C PRO A 389 4.11 14.07 8.54
N ILE A 390 4.58 13.99 9.81
CA ILE A 390 5.65 14.83 10.33
C ILE A 390 6.95 14.52 9.58
N GLY A 391 7.66 15.56 9.15
CA GLY A 391 8.87 15.41 8.36
C GLY A 391 8.68 14.71 7.01
N GLY A 392 7.45 14.48 6.57
CA GLY A 392 7.14 13.68 5.38
C GLY A 392 7.44 12.18 5.55
N LEU A 393 7.57 11.71 6.79
CA LEU A 393 7.89 10.32 7.09
C LEU A 393 6.63 9.52 7.43
N VAL A 394 6.51 8.30 6.91
CA VAL A 394 5.40 7.39 7.20
C VAL A 394 5.59 6.78 8.60
N GLN A 395 5.65 7.64 9.60
CA GLN A 395 5.88 7.29 11.01
C GLN A 395 4.79 7.88 11.89
N ILE A 396 4.83 9.18 12.17
CA ILE A 396 3.85 9.88 12.99
C ILE A 396 3.03 10.83 12.09
N PRO A 397 1.69 10.71 12.08
CA PRO A 397 0.83 9.86 12.93
C PRO A 397 0.48 8.50 12.29
N CYS A 398 1.11 8.08 11.19
CA CYS A 398 0.69 6.93 10.39
C CYS A 398 0.66 5.63 11.21
N ILE A 399 1.66 5.39 12.06
CA ILE A 399 1.78 4.18 12.87
C ILE A 399 0.57 4.06 13.82
N GLU A 400 0.26 5.13 14.57
CA GLU A 400 -0.89 5.15 15.49
C GLU A 400 -2.23 5.09 14.75
N ARG A 401 -2.35 5.74 13.60
CA ARG A 401 -3.58 5.68 12.78
C ARG A 401 -3.91 4.27 12.33
N ASN A 402 -2.90 3.44 12.04
CA ASN A 402 -3.11 2.05 11.70
C ASN A 402 -3.61 1.23 12.90
N ALA A 403 -3.02 1.42 14.08
CA ALA A 403 -3.48 0.76 15.30
C ALA A 403 -4.95 1.12 15.61
N MET A 404 -5.28 2.42 15.59
CA MET A 404 -6.65 2.90 15.77
C MET A 404 -7.60 2.40 14.68
N GLY A 405 -7.16 2.38 13.42
CA GLY A 405 -7.96 1.86 12.30
C GLY A 405 -8.27 0.38 12.44
N SER A 406 -7.32 -0.42 12.95
CA SER A 406 -7.52 -1.86 13.22
C SER A 406 -8.58 -2.11 14.30
N VAL A 407 -8.53 -1.36 15.39
CA VAL A 407 -9.53 -1.44 16.48
C VAL A 407 -10.91 -0.99 15.98
N LYS A 408 -10.98 0.10 15.20
CA LYS A 408 -12.23 0.57 14.57
C LYS A 408 -12.82 -0.52 13.65
N ALA A 409 -12.00 -1.18 12.83
CA ALA A 409 -12.47 -2.23 11.93
C ALA A 409 -13.09 -3.40 12.68
N ILE A 410 -12.46 -3.86 13.76
CA ILE A 410 -13.00 -4.93 14.61
C ILE A 410 -14.32 -4.48 15.25
N ASN A 411 -14.39 -3.25 15.74
CA ASN A 411 -15.62 -2.73 16.36
C ASN A 411 -16.74 -2.55 15.32
N ALA A 412 -16.45 -2.07 14.11
CA ALA A 412 -17.42 -1.95 13.01
C ALA A 412 -18.00 -3.32 12.64
N SER A 413 -17.16 -4.36 12.49
CA SER A 413 -17.59 -5.72 12.28
C SER A 413 -18.52 -6.22 13.39
N ARG A 414 -18.14 -6.01 14.65
CA ARG A 414 -18.96 -6.42 15.80
C ARG A 414 -20.31 -5.72 15.86
N MET A 415 -20.40 -4.45 15.48
CA MET A 415 -21.64 -3.69 15.39
C MET A 415 -22.53 -4.25 14.28
N ALA A 416 -22.01 -4.41 13.08
CA ALA A 416 -22.74 -4.92 11.92
C ALA A 416 -23.26 -6.36 12.13
N MET A 417 -22.47 -7.23 12.76
CA MET A 417 -22.87 -8.61 13.08
C MET A 417 -24.03 -8.73 14.08
N ARG A 418 -24.33 -7.65 14.83
CA ARG A 418 -25.50 -7.63 15.75
C ARG A 418 -26.77 -7.13 15.07
N GLY A 419 -26.66 -6.55 13.88
CA GLY A 419 -27.79 -6.11 13.06
C GLY A 419 -28.27 -7.18 12.10
N ASP A 420 -29.35 -6.90 11.38
CA ASP A 420 -29.93 -7.75 10.34
C ASP A 420 -29.39 -7.46 8.93
N GLY A 421 -28.37 -6.61 8.81
CA GLY A 421 -27.80 -6.15 7.56
C GLY A 421 -28.55 -5.00 6.89
N LYS A 422 -29.65 -4.51 7.50
CA LYS A 422 -30.38 -3.32 7.02
C LYS A 422 -29.89 -2.08 7.72
N HIS A 423 -29.48 -1.08 6.96
CA HIS A 423 -28.96 0.17 7.51
C HIS A 423 -29.32 1.38 6.63
N LYS A 424 -29.14 2.59 7.16
CA LYS A 424 -29.64 3.82 6.57
C LYS A 424 -28.68 4.39 5.50
N VAL A 425 -27.40 4.28 5.74
CA VAL A 425 -26.35 4.83 4.89
C VAL A 425 -25.66 3.69 4.16
N SER A 426 -25.71 3.65 2.83
CA SER A 426 -25.02 2.62 2.06
C SER A 426 -23.54 2.92 1.88
N LEU A 427 -22.75 1.88 1.64
CA LEU A 427 -21.32 2.00 1.33
C LEU A 427 -21.08 2.94 0.13
N ASP A 428 -21.94 2.90 -0.89
CA ASP A 428 -21.82 3.81 -2.06
C ASP A 428 -21.95 5.28 -1.68
N LYS A 429 -22.83 5.61 -0.71
CA LYS A 429 -22.97 6.99 -0.22
C LYS A 429 -21.74 7.43 0.54
N VAL A 430 -21.15 6.56 1.35
CA VAL A 430 -19.94 6.87 2.10
C VAL A 430 -18.75 7.01 1.15
N ILE A 431 -18.61 6.17 0.13
CA ILE A 431 -17.58 6.29 -0.92
C ILE A 431 -17.72 7.63 -1.65
N LYS A 432 -18.95 8.00 -2.03
CA LYS A 432 -19.21 9.31 -2.64
C LYS A 432 -18.82 10.45 -1.70
N THR A 433 -19.20 10.37 -0.44
CA THR A 433 -18.86 11.39 0.57
C THR A 433 -17.35 11.51 0.74
N MET A 434 -16.62 10.38 0.80
CA MET A 434 -15.16 10.37 0.86
C MET A 434 -14.53 11.08 -0.34
N ARG A 435 -15.03 10.82 -1.55
CA ARG A 435 -14.57 11.50 -2.77
C ARG A 435 -14.83 13.01 -2.73
N ASP A 436 -16.02 13.42 -2.31
CA ASP A 436 -16.40 14.82 -2.24
C ASP A 436 -15.58 15.55 -1.16
N THR A 437 -15.46 14.99 0.05
CA THR A 437 -14.59 15.51 1.12
C THR A 437 -13.11 15.58 0.67
N GLY A 438 -12.65 14.59 -0.07
CA GLY A 438 -11.30 14.60 -0.65
C GLY A 438 -11.08 15.74 -1.63
N ARG A 439 -12.08 16.09 -2.45
CA ARG A 439 -12.02 17.27 -3.34
C ARG A 439 -11.98 18.58 -2.57
N ASP A 440 -12.76 18.69 -1.52
CA ASP A 440 -12.84 19.91 -0.68
C ASP A 440 -11.59 20.07 0.22
N MET A 441 -10.87 18.99 0.48
CA MET A 441 -9.64 19.01 1.27
C MET A 441 -8.55 19.81 0.55
N GLN A 442 -7.99 20.81 1.23
CA GLN A 442 -6.89 21.63 0.68
C GLN A 442 -5.62 20.78 0.48
N ASP A 443 -4.86 21.09 -0.56
CA ASP A 443 -3.63 20.36 -0.94
C ASP A 443 -2.61 20.24 0.20
N LYS A 444 -2.55 21.22 1.12
CA LYS A 444 -1.64 21.18 2.26
C LYS A 444 -1.90 20.00 3.22
N TYR A 445 -3.08 19.36 3.13
CA TYR A 445 -3.49 18.21 3.93
C TYR A 445 -3.43 16.87 3.15
N LYS A 446 -2.82 16.87 1.95
CA LYS A 446 -2.75 15.74 1.03
C LYS A 446 -1.31 15.31 0.77
N GLU A 447 -0.67 14.70 1.75
CA GLU A 447 0.69 14.14 1.64
C GLU A 447 1.76 15.16 1.19
N THR A 448 1.59 16.44 1.57
CA THR A 448 2.55 17.51 1.21
C THR A 448 3.45 17.94 2.34
N SER A 449 3.14 17.54 3.58
CA SER A 449 3.81 18.02 4.81
C SER A 449 3.83 19.55 4.96
N ARG A 450 2.81 20.24 4.38
CA ARG A 450 2.68 21.71 4.40
C ARG A 450 1.55 22.20 5.30
N GLY A 451 0.90 21.31 6.04
CA GLY A 451 -0.22 21.60 6.93
C GLY A 451 -0.42 20.54 7.99
N GLY A 452 -1.41 20.73 8.86
CA GLY A 452 -1.76 19.79 9.90
C GLY A 452 -0.64 19.54 10.91
N LEU A 453 -0.45 18.31 11.33
CA LEU A 453 0.59 17.92 12.30
C LEU A 453 2.00 18.23 11.79
N ALA A 454 2.24 18.11 10.49
CA ALA A 454 3.55 18.33 9.88
C ALA A 454 4.14 19.72 10.13
N VAL A 455 3.32 20.74 10.38
CA VAL A 455 3.76 22.13 10.62
C VAL A 455 3.53 22.58 12.06
N ASN A 456 2.79 21.81 12.86
CA ASN A 456 2.49 22.14 14.25
C ASN A 456 3.40 21.41 15.25
N VAL A 457 4.20 20.47 14.81
CA VAL A 457 5.25 19.83 15.59
C VAL A 457 6.58 20.45 15.14
N ILE A 458 7.17 21.28 16.01
CA ILE A 458 8.47 21.88 15.75
C ILE A 458 9.52 20.85 16.14
N GLU A 459 10.26 20.39 15.13
CA GLU A 459 11.51 19.62 15.39
C GLU A 459 12.58 20.65 15.80
N CYS A 460 13.04 20.55 17.06
CA CYS A 460 14.18 21.31 17.56
C CYS A 460 15.51 20.62 17.14
#